data_fd0f8561c1ee4b8ee00b26344ba37234
#
_entry.id   fd0f8561c1ee4b8ee00b26344ba37234
#
_cell.length_a   1.000
_cell.length_b   1.000
_cell.length_c   1.000
_cell.angle_alpha   90.00
_cell.angle_beta   90.00
_cell.angle_gamma   90.00
#
_symmetry.space_group_name_H-M   'P 1'
#
loop_
_entity.id
_entity.type
_entity.pdbx_description
1 polymer ?
#
loop_
_entity_poly.entity_id
_entity_poly.type
_entity_poly.pdbx_seq_one_letter_code
_entity_poly.pdbx_strand_id
1 'polypeptide(L)'
;MKRAFASLTLSLAACAAMTQGGGVIDAPARDWRQIATPDDRARLRDWRSTFTSALQSARAAGHAAEIAREGALLDPDAALAGGGPIPNGDYRCRVIKFGAKTPGMLDYVGYPAFTCRIAADTDLQSFAKMTGSQRQIGLVFPGDALRQIFLGTVVLGDERRAMQYGRDDERDVAGFVERIGPNRWRMLMPRPHFESQIDILELIPAN
;
A
#
# COMPACT_ATOMS: atom_id res chain seq x y z
N MET A 1 -49.09 -37.91 -49.27
CA MET A 1 -49.09 -36.89 -48.19
C MET A 1 -47.81 -37.10 -47.38
N LYS A 2 -46.75 -36.29 -47.64
CA LYS A 2 -45.48 -36.37 -46.95
C LYS A 2 -45.36 -35.13 -46.04
N ARG A 3 -45.31 -35.34 -44.73
CA ARG A 3 -45.10 -34.25 -43.73
C ARG A 3 -43.59 -34.10 -43.48
N ALA A 4 -43.09 -32.94 -43.82
CA ALA A 4 -41.72 -32.56 -43.47
C ALA A 4 -41.69 -32.02 -42.03
N PHE A 5 -40.85 -32.60 -41.18
CA PHE A 5 -40.50 -32.06 -39.86
C PHE A 5 -39.32 -31.11 -40.01
N ALA A 6 -39.52 -29.83 -39.72
CA ALA A 6 -38.47 -28.85 -39.61
C ALA A 6 -37.92 -28.88 -38.18
N SER A 7 -36.67 -29.27 -38.02
CA SER A 7 -35.96 -29.19 -36.75
C SER A 7 -35.42 -27.79 -36.56
N LEU A 8 -35.92 -27.10 -35.54
CA LEU A 8 -35.46 -25.78 -35.12
C LEU A 8 -34.27 -25.96 -34.13
N THR A 9 -33.05 -25.72 -34.58
CA THR A 9 -31.87 -25.74 -33.71
C THR A 9 -31.77 -24.39 -32.99
N LEU A 10 -32.00 -24.41 -31.69
CA LEU A 10 -31.83 -23.25 -30.80
C LEU A 10 -30.36 -23.11 -30.45
N SER A 11 -29.68 -22.13 -31.07
CA SER A 11 -28.28 -21.78 -30.70
C SER A 11 -28.29 -20.96 -29.41
N LEU A 12 -27.86 -21.56 -28.29
CA LEU A 12 -27.53 -20.81 -27.08
C LEU A 12 -26.26 -20.03 -27.33
N ALA A 13 -26.36 -18.72 -27.52
CA ALA A 13 -25.24 -17.80 -27.41
C ALA A 13 -24.91 -17.63 -25.94
N ALA A 14 -23.82 -18.27 -25.47
CA ALA A 14 -23.27 -18.02 -24.16
C ALA A 14 -22.63 -16.63 -24.17
N CYS A 15 -23.30 -15.63 -23.59
CA CYS A 15 -22.69 -14.38 -23.22
C CYS A 15 -21.69 -14.64 -22.11
N ALA A 16 -20.41 -14.78 -22.45
CA ALA A 16 -19.32 -14.67 -21.49
C ALA A 16 -19.32 -13.23 -20.97
N ALA A 17 -19.84 -13.02 -19.77
CA ALA A 17 -19.69 -11.78 -19.04
C ALA A 17 -18.19 -11.64 -18.73
N MET A 18 -17.49 -10.84 -19.53
CA MET A 18 -16.15 -10.36 -19.17
C MET A 18 -16.31 -9.44 -17.96
N THR A 19 -16.08 -9.98 -16.78
CA THR A 19 -15.80 -9.18 -15.59
C THR A 19 -14.47 -8.48 -15.83
N GLN A 20 -14.51 -7.27 -16.38
CA GLN A 20 -13.38 -6.35 -16.33
C GLN A 20 -13.21 -5.92 -14.87
N GLY A 21 -12.51 -6.71 -14.11
CA GLY A 21 -11.92 -6.31 -12.85
C GLY A 21 -10.78 -5.34 -13.18
N GLY A 22 -11.11 -4.05 -13.28
CA GLY A 22 -10.09 -3.01 -13.38
C GLY A 22 -9.30 -2.99 -12.06
N GLY A 23 -8.19 -3.73 -11.98
CA GLY A 23 -7.25 -3.65 -10.88
C GLY A 23 -6.66 -2.24 -10.81
N VAL A 24 -6.27 -1.80 -9.61
CA VAL A 24 -5.60 -0.52 -9.37
C VAL A 24 -4.26 -0.46 -10.12
N ILE A 25 -3.66 -1.61 -10.36
CA ILE A 25 -2.42 -1.76 -11.12
C ILE A 25 -2.64 -2.84 -12.18
N ASP A 26 -2.35 -2.50 -13.43
CA ASP A 26 -2.14 -3.48 -14.48
C ASP A 26 -0.69 -3.97 -14.37
N ALA A 27 -0.49 -5.12 -13.76
CA ALA A 27 0.83 -5.68 -13.47
C ALA A 27 1.11 -6.88 -14.39
N PRO A 28 1.55 -6.66 -15.62
CA PRO A 28 1.93 -7.75 -16.52
C PRO A 28 3.22 -8.48 -16.07
N ALA A 29 3.93 -7.94 -15.08
CA ALA A 29 5.20 -8.46 -14.60
C ALA A 29 5.25 -8.49 -13.07
N ARG A 30 6.00 -9.47 -12.51
CA ARG A 30 6.29 -9.56 -11.06
C ARG A 30 7.42 -8.62 -10.62
N ASP A 31 8.14 -8.04 -11.56
CA ASP A 31 9.20 -7.08 -11.26
C ASP A 31 8.62 -5.67 -11.11
N TRP A 32 8.52 -5.23 -9.87
CA TRP A 32 8.04 -3.89 -9.53
C TRP A 32 8.77 -2.77 -10.28
N ARG A 33 10.03 -2.99 -10.68
CA ARG A 33 10.84 -1.98 -11.38
C ARG A 33 10.30 -1.66 -12.78
N GLN A 34 9.59 -2.61 -13.39
CA GLN A 34 8.94 -2.41 -14.69
C GLN A 34 7.62 -1.64 -14.55
N ILE A 35 7.02 -1.66 -13.35
CA ILE A 35 5.72 -1.03 -13.05
C ILE A 35 5.92 0.36 -12.44
N ALA A 36 6.88 0.50 -11.51
CA ALA A 36 7.10 1.73 -10.75
C ALA A 36 7.39 2.94 -11.64
N THR A 37 6.73 4.07 -11.33
CA THR A 37 7.04 5.35 -11.98
C THR A 37 8.48 5.78 -11.69
N PRO A 38 9.08 6.68 -12.49
CA PRO A 38 10.40 7.21 -12.20
C PRO A 38 10.50 7.87 -10.81
N ASP A 39 9.44 8.60 -10.40
CA ASP A 39 9.37 9.27 -9.12
C ASP A 39 9.31 8.28 -7.96
N ASP A 40 8.52 7.22 -8.09
CA ASP A 40 8.44 6.20 -7.07
C ASP A 40 9.73 5.40 -6.93
N ARG A 41 10.42 5.12 -8.03
CA ARG A 41 11.78 4.55 -7.96
C ARG A 41 12.75 5.48 -7.20
N ALA A 42 12.63 6.80 -7.38
CA ALA A 42 13.43 7.78 -6.64
C ALA A 42 13.03 7.80 -5.15
N ARG A 43 11.73 7.81 -4.82
CA ARG A 43 11.22 7.73 -3.45
C ARG A 43 11.75 6.50 -2.73
N LEU A 44 11.65 5.33 -3.36
CA LEU A 44 12.15 4.07 -2.81
C LEU A 44 13.68 4.06 -2.64
N ARG A 45 14.45 4.60 -3.58
CA ARG A 45 15.91 4.69 -3.47
C ARG A 45 16.33 5.57 -2.29
N ASP A 46 15.67 6.71 -2.10
CA ASP A 46 16.04 7.74 -1.15
C ASP A 46 15.35 7.59 0.22
N TRP A 47 14.66 6.47 0.46
CA TRP A 47 13.82 6.24 1.63
C TRP A 47 14.55 6.47 2.95
N ARG A 48 15.80 5.99 3.07
CA ARG A 48 16.55 6.02 4.33
C ARG A 48 16.92 7.45 4.73
N SER A 49 17.40 8.25 3.79
CA SER A 49 17.68 9.67 4.03
C SER A 49 16.41 10.43 4.40
N THR A 50 15.30 10.16 3.71
CA THR A 50 13.98 10.74 4.03
C THR A 50 13.54 10.36 5.44
N PHE A 51 13.67 9.09 5.82
CA PHE A 51 13.29 8.61 7.15
C PHE A 51 14.10 9.27 8.26
N THR A 52 15.41 9.30 8.11
CA THR A 52 16.30 9.89 9.13
C THR A 52 16.12 11.39 9.27
N SER A 53 15.94 12.10 8.14
CA SER A 53 15.64 13.54 8.14
C SER A 53 14.30 13.84 8.81
N ALA A 54 13.27 13.09 8.49
CA ALA A 54 11.94 13.25 9.10
C ALA A 54 11.95 12.99 10.61
N LEU A 55 12.68 11.96 11.07
CA LEU A 55 12.88 11.72 12.49
C LEU A 55 13.62 12.87 13.20
N GLN A 56 14.62 13.42 12.54
CA GLN A 56 15.37 14.56 13.09
C GLN A 56 14.46 15.79 13.25
N SER A 57 13.66 16.11 12.23
CA SER A 57 12.67 17.21 12.28
C SER A 57 11.68 17.00 13.41
N ALA A 58 11.05 15.82 13.50
CA ALA A 58 10.08 15.53 14.54
C ALA A 58 10.68 15.57 15.95
N ARG A 59 11.91 15.11 16.14
CA ARG A 59 12.62 15.24 17.44
C ARG A 59 12.93 16.69 17.79
N ALA A 60 13.37 17.49 16.82
CA ALA A 60 13.62 18.93 17.01
C ALA A 60 12.35 19.70 17.34
N ALA A 61 11.19 19.27 16.83
CA ALA A 61 9.87 19.80 17.15
C ALA A 61 9.33 19.34 18.53
N GLY A 62 10.08 18.53 19.30
CA GLY A 62 9.72 18.13 20.66
C GLY A 62 9.09 16.74 20.79
N HIS A 63 8.98 15.96 19.71
CA HIS A 63 8.30 14.64 19.69
C HIS A 63 9.24 13.45 20.00
N ALA A 64 10.38 13.69 20.67
CA ALA A 64 11.33 12.63 20.97
C ALA A 64 10.75 11.49 21.84
N ALA A 65 9.87 11.84 22.80
CA ALA A 65 9.24 10.86 23.69
C ALA A 65 8.20 9.99 22.94
N GLU A 66 7.42 10.59 22.04
CA GLU A 66 6.47 9.87 21.19
C GLU A 66 7.19 8.89 20.27
N ILE A 67 8.25 9.35 19.60
CA ILE A 67 9.08 8.52 18.72
C ILE A 67 9.69 7.35 19.49
N ALA A 68 10.21 7.57 20.70
CA ALA A 68 10.79 6.53 21.53
C ALA A 68 9.78 5.45 21.93
N ARG A 69 8.53 5.82 22.19
CA ARG A 69 7.45 4.87 22.54
C ARG A 69 7.06 3.96 21.39
N GLU A 70 7.25 4.38 20.14
CA GLU A 70 6.96 3.56 18.97
C GLU A 70 7.97 2.42 18.76
N GLY A 71 9.16 2.54 19.30
CA GLY A 71 10.19 1.50 19.25
C GLY A 71 10.53 1.08 17.83
N ALA A 72 10.46 -0.23 17.55
CA ALA A 72 10.77 -0.81 16.24
C ALA A 72 9.95 -0.21 15.08
N LEU A 73 8.76 0.35 15.35
CA LEU A 73 7.94 0.95 14.30
C LEU A 73 8.63 2.15 13.65
N LEU A 74 9.33 2.98 14.43
CA LEU A 74 10.05 4.16 13.97
C LEU A 74 11.59 4.02 14.04
N ASP A 75 12.09 2.78 14.09
CA ASP A 75 13.50 2.49 13.94
C ASP A 75 13.81 2.12 12.47
N PRO A 76 14.66 2.88 11.74
CA PRO A 76 14.99 2.59 10.35
C PRO A 76 15.69 1.24 10.14
N ASP A 77 16.25 0.64 11.20
CA ASP A 77 16.98 -0.63 11.15
C ASP A 77 16.18 -1.83 11.68
N ALA A 78 14.89 -1.65 11.98
CA ALA A 78 14.05 -2.69 12.60
C ALA A 78 13.64 -3.85 11.67
N ALA A 79 13.89 -3.77 10.37
CA ALA A 79 13.48 -4.80 9.42
C ALA A 79 14.15 -6.15 9.74
N LEU A 80 13.34 -7.21 9.84
CA LEU A 80 13.78 -8.57 10.14
C LEU A 80 13.82 -9.42 8.86
N ALA A 81 14.93 -10.10 8.63
CA ALA A 81 15.10 -11.00 7.50
C ALA A 81 14.19 -12.25 7.58
N GLY A 82 13.93 -12.89 6.43
CA GLY A 82 13.26 -14.17 6.35
C GLY A 82 11.77 -14.14 6.60
N GLY A 83 11.12 -12.96 6.49
CA GLY A 83 9.69 -12.80 6.76
C GLY A 83 8.76 -13.40 5.73
N GLY A 84 9.23 -13.71 4.52
CA GLY A 84 8.35 -14.13 3.42
C GLY A 84 7.24 -13.11 3.11
N PRO A 85 6.22 -13.48 2.35
CA PRO A 85 5.04 -12.66 2.16
C PRO A 85 4.32 -12.39 3.49
N ILE A 86 3.79 -11.18 3.65
CA ILE A 86 2.90 -10.87 4.78
C ILE A 86 1.68 -11.80 4.72
N PRO A 87 1.22 -12.45 5.81
CA PRO A 87 0.07 -13.32 5.77
C PRO A 87 -1.18 -12.65 5.22
N ASN A 88 -1.96 -13.37 4.40
CA ASN A 88 -3.27 -12.86 3.96
C ASN A 88 -4.23 -12.80 5.14
N GLY A 89 -5.07 -11.78 5.18
CA GLY A 89 -6.06 -11.59 6.24
C GLY A 89 -6.40 -10.13 6.49
N ASP A 90 -7.21 -9.93 7.52
CA ASP A 90 -7.54 -8.60 8.03
C ASP A 90 -6.53 -8.16 9.09
N TYR A 91 -6.27 -6.88 9.11
CA TYR A 91 -5.30 -6.24 10.00
C TYR A 91 -5.91 -5.04 10.69
N ARG A 92 -5.60 -4.88 11.95
CA ARG A 92 -5.67 -3.60 12.62
C ARG A 92 -4.43 -2.81 12.20
N CYS A 93 -4.63 -1.67 11.56
CA CYS A 93 -3.53 -0.85 11.08
C CYS A 93 -3.61 0.57 11.65
N ARG A 94 -2.44 1.19 11.87
CA ARG A 94 -2.31 2.52 12.43
C ARG A 94 -1.30 3.31 11.62
N VAL A 95 -1.65 4.56 11.31
CA VAL A 95 -0.76 5.45 10.54
C VAL A 95 -0.06 6.41 11.49
N ILE A 96 1.24 6.57 11.29
CA ILE A 96 2.04 7.66 11.86
C ILE A 96 2.61 8.46 10.71
N LYS A 97 2.40 9.78 10.75
CA LYS A 97 2.95 10.75 9.82
C LYS A 97 3.97 11.60 10.54
N PHE A 98 5.16 11.80 9.96
CA PHE A 98 6.16 12.66 10.57
C PHE A 98 7.09 13.35 9.58
N GLY A 99 7.72 14.45 10.05
CA GLY A 99 8.45 15.41 9.25
C GLY A 99 7.50 16.26 8.39
N ALA A 100 7.13 17.43 8.88
CA ALA A 100 6.29 18.36 8.13
C ALA A 100 6.91 18.73 6.78
N LYS A 101 6.10 18.75 5.72
CA LYS A 101 6.56 19.19 4.37
C LYS A 101 6.62 20.69 4.23
N THR A 102 5.73 21.40 4.92
CA THR A 102 5.61 22.85 4.84
C THR A 102 5.44 23.46 6.22
N PRO A 103 5.89 24.71 6.44
CA PRO A 103 5.67 25.40 7.69
C PRO A 103 4.19 25.43 8.08
N GLY A 104 3.92 25.19 9.36
CA GLY A 104 2.55 25.14 9.91
C GLY A 104 1.89 23.76 9.89
N MET A 105 2.47 22.77 9.23
CA MET A 105 2.06 21.38 9.38
C MET A 105 2.66 20.75 10.63
N LEU A 106 2.03 19.67 11.12
CA LEU A 106 2.50 18.95 12.30
C LEU A 106 3.69 18.05 11.95
N ASP A 107 4.74 18.13 12.74
CA ASP A 107 5.95 17.32 12.58
C ASP A 107 5.77 15.86 13.04
N TYR A 108 4.71 15.56 13.76
CA TYR A 108 4.35 14.21 14.19
C TYR A 108 2.85 14.10 14.43
N VAL A 109 2.22 13.10 13.83
CA VAL A 109 0.82 12.76 14.05
C VAL A 109 0.65 11.24 14.09
N GLY A 110 0.18 10.71 15.21
CA GLY A 110 -0.25 9.31 15.33
C GLY A 110 -1.78 9.22 15.24
N TYR A 111 -2.28 8.47 14.30
CA TYR A 111 -3.72 8.25 14.11
C TYR A 111 -4.22 7.06 14.92
N PRO A 112 -5.53 6.99 15.24
CA PRO A 112 -6.14 5.80 15.81
C PRO A 112 -6.09 4.63 14.81
N ALA A 113 -6.46 3.44 15.29
CA ALA A 113 -6.45 2.25 14.45
C ALA A 113 -7.54 2.29 13.35
N PHE A 114 -7.18 1.79 12.20
CA PHE A 114 -8.01 1.56 11.02
C PHE A 114 -8.09 0.06 10.73
N THR A 115 -8.91 -0.32 9.77
CA THR A 115 -8.96 -1.67 9.20
C THR A 115 -8.20 -1.72 7.89
N CYS A 116 -7.31 -2.70 7.75
CA CYS A 116 -6.58 -2.99 6.52
C CYS A 116 -6.78 -4.46 6.13
N ARG A 117 -6.55 -4.78 4.86
CA ARG A 117 -6.62 -6.13 4.33
C ARG A 117 -5.44 -6.44 3.42
N ILE A 118 -4.89 -7.64 3.57
CA ILE A 118 -3.98 -8.27 2.63
C ILE A 118 -4.71 -9.46 2.02
N ALA A 119 -4.68 -9.58 0.71
CA ALA A 119 -5.29 -10.72 0.01
C ALA A 119 -4.38 -11.22 -1.11
N ALA A 120 -4.52 -12.50 -1.47
CA ALA A 120 -3.87 -13.02 -2.67
C ALA A 120 -4.45 -12.34 -3.92
N ASP A 121 -3.60 -11.97 -4.84
CA ASP A 121 -3.96 -11.40 -6.14
C ASP A 121 -3.09 -12.05 -7.22
N THR A 122 -3.65 -13.07 -7.88
CA THR A 122 -2.93 -13.92 -8.85
C THR A 122 -1.59 -14.40 -8.26
N ASP A 123 -0.49 -13.83 -8.71
CA ASP A 123 0.89 -14.18 -8.30
C ASP A 123 1.49 -13.19 -7.28
N LEU A 124 0.74 -12.15 -6.91
CA LEU A 124 1.12 -11.09 -5.99
C LEU A 124 0.19 -11.07 -4.78
N GLN A 125 0.31 -10.04 -3.97
CA GLN A 125 -0.65 -9.73 -2.93
C GLN A 125 -1.21 -8.34 -3.15
N SER A 126 -2.50 -8.16 -2.87
CA SER A 126 -3.12 -6.84 -2.78
C SER A 126 -3.10 -6.36 -1.35
N PHE A 127 -2.97 -5.05 -1.18
CA PHE A 127 -3.15 -4.35 0.07
C PHE A 127 -4.26 -3.31 -0.08
N ALA A 128 -5.13 -3.19 0.91
CA ALA A 128 -6.13 -2.14 1.00
C ALA A 128 -6.30 -1.65 2.44
N LYS A 129 -6.17 -0.33 2.65
CA LYS A 129 -6.66 0.34 3.86
C LYS A 129 -8.14 0.64 3.65
N MET A 130 -9.00 0.01 4.45
CA MET A 130 -10.45 -0.04 4.24
C MET A 130 -11.18 1.18 4.82
N THR A 131 -10.61 1.82 5.85
CA THR A 131 -11.26 2.92 6.58
C THR A 131 -10.37 4.15 6.66
N GLY A 132 -10.98 5.30 6.96
CA GLY A 132 -10.33 6.61 7.02
C GLY A 132 -10.42 7.39 5.71
N SER A 133 -9.99 8.66 5.75
CA SER A 133 -10.10 9.61 4.62
C SER A 133 -8.99 9.47 3.59
N GLN A 134 -7.86 8.86 3.92
CA GLN A 134 -6.77 8.54 3.00
C GLN A 134 -6.58 7.01 3.04
N ARG A 135 -6.99 6.33 1.97
CA ARG A 135 -7.00 4.87 1.89
C ARG A 135 -6.06 4.42 0.78
N GLN A 136 -4.92 3.87 1.17
CA GLN A 136 -3.96 3.28 0.24
C GLN A 136 -4.49 1.95 -0.27
N ILE A 137 -4.45 1.76 -1.58
CA ILE A 137 -4.81 0.51 -2.27
C ILE A 137 -3.76 0.22 -3.33
N GLY A 138 -3.31 -1.02 -3.43
CA GLY A 138 -2.31 -1.40 -4.43
C GLY A 138 -1.85 -2.84 -4.31
N LEU A 139 -0.72 -3.13 -4.92
CA LEU A 139 -0.11 -4.44 -4.95
C LEU A 139 1.21 -4.48 -4.15
N VAL A 140 1.48 -5.62 -3.55
CA VAL A 140 2.73 -5.92 -2.85
C VAL A 140 3.53 -6.90 -3.71
N PHE A 141 4.68 -6.46 -4.16
CA PHE A 141 5.59 -7.18 -5.02
C PHE A 141 6.71 -7.83 -4.20
N PRO A 142 7.29 -8.93 -4.67
CA PRO A 142 8.54 -9.45 -4.13
C PRO A 142 9.64 -8.39 -4.14
N GLY A 143 10.47 -8.38 -3.11
CA GLY A 143 11.61 -7.48 -2.99
C GLY A 143 12.89 -8.23 -2.65
N ASP A 144 13.52 -7.87 -1.53
CA ASP A 144 14.73 -8.53 -1.01
C ASP A 144 14.43 -9.36 0.26
N ALA A 145 15.48 -9.82 0.94
CA ALA A 145 15.34 -10.62 2.16
C ALA A 145 14.69 -9.88 3.34
N LEU A 146 14.66 -8.54 3.31
CA LEU A 146 14.13 -7.68 4.37
C LEU A 146 12.79 -7.03 4.00
N ARG A 147 12.55 -6.80 2.69
CA ARG A 147 11.50 -5.89 2.21
C ARG A 147 10.75 -6.43 1.02
N GLN A 148 9.46 -6.28 1.03
CA GLN A 148 8.60 -6.33 -0.14
C GLN A 148 8.32 -4.89 -0.61
N ILE A 149 7.85 -4.71 -1.85
CA ILE A 149 7.57 -3.39 -2.43
C ILE A 149 6.07 -3.21 -2.58
N PHE A 150 5.54 -2.16 -2.01
CA PHE A 150 4.18 -1.71 -2.26
C PHE A 150 4.17 -0.64 -3.36
N LEU A 151 3.32 -0.82 -4.36
CA LEU A 151 2.94 0.21 -5.33
C LEU A 151 1.43 0.35 -5.34
N GLY A 152 0.93 1.56 -5.32
CA GLY A 152 -0.51 1.78 -5.27
C GLY A 152 -0.89 3.24 -5.40
N THR A 153 -2.13 3.52 -5.05
CA THR A 153 -2.72 4.85 -5.09
C THR A 153 -3.48 5.16 -3.80
N VAL A 154 -3.73 6.44 -3.55
CA VAL A 154 -4.57 6.91 -2.44
C VAL A 154 -5.98 7.21 -2.93
N VAL A 155 -6.97 6.61 -2.29
CA VAL A 155 -8.38 6.96 -2.42
C VAL A 155 -8.70 7.98 -1.32
N LEU A 156 -9.26 9.13 -1.69
CA LEU A 156 -9.52 10.25 -0.77
C LEU A 156 -10.99 10.40 -0.42
N GLY A 157 -11.25 10.79 0.82
CA GLY A 157 -12.59 11.16 1.30
C GLY A 157 -13.65 10.10 1.02
N ASP A 158 -14.70 10.49 0.32
CA ASP A 158 -15.86 9.68 -0.04
C ASP A 158 -15.74 8.98 -1.42
N GLU A 159 -14.59 9.10 -2.08
CA GLU A 159 -14.33 8.39 -3.34
C GLU A 159 -14.57 6.88 -3.16
N ARG A 160 -15.26 6.29 -4.14
CA ARG A 160 -15.61 4.85 -4.13
C ARG A 160 -14.73 4.01 -5.05
N ARG A 161 -13.93 4.66 -5.91
CA ARG A 161 -13.06 3.99 -6.88
C ARG A 161 -11.66 4.55 -6.76
N ALA A 162 -10.70 3.66 -6.72
CA ALA A 162 -9.30 4.04 -6.83
C ALA A 162 -8.98 4.48 -8.26
N MET A 163 -8.11 5.47 -8.39
CA MET A 163 -7.46 5.76 -9.66
C MET A 163 -6.45 4.67 -9.98
N GLN A 164 -6.19 4.44 -11.25
CA GLN A 164 -5.15 3.52 -11.65
C GLN A 164 -3.79 4.13 -11.33
N TYR A 165 -2.89 3.34 -10.75
CA TYR A 165 -1.51 3.72 -10.47
C TYR A 165 -0.79 4.22 -11.75
N GLY A 166 0.02 5.25 -11.63
CA GLY A 166 0.72 5.91 -12.73
C GLY A 166 -0.14 6.88 -13.54
N ARG A 167 -1.36 7.20 -13.07
CA ARG A 167 -2.25 8.18 -13.70
C ARG A 167 -2.26 9.54 -13.05
N ASP A 168 -1.90 9.59 -11.77
CA ASP A 168 -1.92 10.81 -10.97
C ASP A 168 -0.79 10.73 -9.93
N ASP A 169 0.29 11.44 -10.19
CA ASP A 169 1.51 11.44 -9.37
C ASP A 169 1.24 11.90 -7.92
N GLU A 170 0.19 12.71 -7.71
CA GLU A 170 -0.21 13.14 -6.37
C GLU A 170 -0.88 12.00 -5.57
N ARG A 171 -1.47 11.05 -6.28
CA ARG A 171 -2.14 9.88 -5.69
C ARG A 171 -1.23 8.66 -5.62
N ASP A 172 -0.20 8.61 -6.44
CA ASP A 172 0.71 7.46 -6.49
C ASP A 172 1.50 7.33 -5.18
N VAL A 173 1.56 6.11 -4.68
CA VAL A 173 2.24 5.74 -3.45
C VAL A 173 3.13 4.54 -3.69
N ALA A 174 4.39 4.69 -3.32
CA ALA A 174 5.34 3.59 -3.21
C ALA A 174 5.82 3.41 -1.78
N GLY A 175 6.13 2.17 -1.40
CA GLY A 175 6.61 1.89 -0.06
C GLY A 175 7.28 0.54 0.07
N PHE A 176 7.83 0.30 1.26
CA PHE A 176 8.38 -0.99 1.66
C PHE A 176 7.47 -1.64 2.68
N VAL A 177 7.18 -2.91 2.52
CA VAL A 177 6.55 -3.74 3.56
C VAL A 177 7.64 -4.53 4.25
N GLU A 178 7.78 -4.34 5.55
CA GLU A 178 8.82 -4.92 6.40
C GLU A 178 8.21 -5.65 7.58
N ARG A 179 8.75 -6.82 7.92
CA ARG A 179 8.45 -7.47 9.20
C ARG A 179 9.33 -6.84 10.28
N ILE A 180 8.74 -6.40 11.39
CA ILE A 180 9.44 -5.78 12.53
C ILE A 180 9.20 -6.50 13.86
N GLY A 181 8.53 -7.65 13.81
CA GLY A 181 8.24 -8.49 14.98
C GLY A 181 7.59 -9.81 14.57
N PRO A 182 7.30 -10.71 15.50
CA PRO A 182 6.69 -12.01 15.21
C PRO A 182 5.36 -11.91 14.44
N ASN A 183 4.47 -11.01 14.88
CA ASN A 183 3.17 -10.74 14.25
C ASN A 183 2.99 -9.23 14.03
N ARG A 184 4.04 -8.55 13.59
CA ARG A 184 4.06 -7.11 13.42
C ARG A 184 4.82 -6.73 12.17
N TRP A 185 4.14 -6.00 11.30
CA TRP A 185 4.71 -5.46 10.06
C TRP A 185 4.52 -3.96 10.01
N ARG A 186 5.27 -3.31 9.15
CA ARG A 186 5.04 -1.92 8.78
C ARG A 186 5.10 -1.76 7.27
N MET A 187 4.32 -0.82 6.75
CA MET A 187 4.50 -0.25 5.43
C MET A 187 5.10 1.14 5.59
N LEU A 188 6.26 1.34 5.00
CA LEU A 188 7.04 2.57 5.04
C LEU A 188 6.87 3.28 3.72
N MET A 189 6.22 4.46 3.69
CA MET A 189 5.89 5.23 2.49
C MET A 189 6.65 6.57 2.50
N PRO A 190 7.82 6.65 1.80
CA PRO A 190 8.61 7.87 1.76
C PRO A 190 8.00 8.89 0.81
N ARG A 191 8.05 10.16 1.19
CA ARG A 191 7.59 11.33 0.43
C ARG A 191 6.17 11.15 -0.16
N PRO A 192 5.15 10.76 0.65
CA PRO A 192 3.77 10.79 0.19
C PRO A 192 3.45 12.20 -0.31
N HIS A 193 2.47 12.38 -1.21
CA HIS A 193 2.19 13.72 -1.74
C HIS A 193 1.76 14.69 -0.63
N PHE A 194 0.93 14.23 0.30
CA PHE A 194 0.29 15.07 1.32
C PHE A 194 1.06 15.11 2.65
N GLU A 195 1.11 16.28 3.28
CA GLU A 195 1.37 16.59 4.69
C GLU A 195 2.80 16.28 5.20
N SER A 196 3.30 15.06 5.08
CA SER A 196 4.48 14.54 5.77
C SER A 196 5.61 14.17 4.82
N GLN A 197 6.84 14.12 5.34
CA GLN A 197 7.98 13.56 4.60
C GLN A 197 7.91 12.04 4.52
N ILE A 198 7.30 11.39 5.52
CA ILE A 198 7.14 9.94 5.55
C ILE A 198 5.87 9.54 6.31
N ASP A 199 5.16 8.55 5.77
CA ASP A 199 4.07 7.85 6.46
C ASP A 199 4.50 6.43 6.80
N ILE A 200 4.27 6.02 8.04
CA ILE A 200 4.42 4.63 8.47
C ILE A 200 3.05 4.07 8.81
N LEU A 201 2.71 2.95 8.18
CA LEU A 201 1.50 2.22 8.49
C LEU A 201 1.88 0.92 9.19
N GLU A 202 1.53 0.81 10.47
CA GLU A 202 1.67 -0.40 11.27
C GLU A 202 0.60 -1.41 10.92
N LEU A 203 0.96 -2.70 10.87
CA LEU A 203 0.05 -3.80 10.58
C LEU A 203 0.18 -4.87 11.65
N ILE A 204 -0.92 -5.15 12.35
CA ILE A 204 -1.06 -6.21 13.34
C ILE A 204 -2.27 -7.06 12.93
N PRO A 205 -2.17 -8.40 12.79
CA PRO A 205 -3.30 -9.24 12.45
C PRO A 205 -4.51 -8.93 13.33
N ALA A 206 -5.68 -8.81 12.73
CA ALA A 206 -6.93 -8.75 13.45
C ALA A 206 -7.31 -10.20 13.83
N ASN A 207 -7.31 -10.50 15.11
CA ASN A 207 -7.70 -11.83 15.63
C ASN A 207 -9.18 -12.11 15.36
#